data_ab8c577bf3fda80c63286b57a64d939c
#
_entry.id   ab8c577bf3fda80c63286b57a64d939c
#
_cell.length_a   1.000
_cell.length_b   1.000
_cell.length_c   1.000
_cell.angle_alpha   90.00
_cell.angle_beta   90.00
_cell.angle_gamma   90.00
#
_symmetry.space_group_name_H-M   'P 1'
#
loop_
_entity.id
_entity.type
_entity.pdbx_description
1 polymer ?
#
loop_
_entity_poly.entity_id
_entity_poly.type
_entity_poly.pdbx_seq_one_letter_code
_entity_poly.pdbx_strand_id
1 'polypeptide(L)'
;SLEFINLCKKNNIKPIIGVPFLVQDVNTILYAKNYIGYKNLLNLVSIRNTRDVTNEDIVKHSGELICVISSYDKIDILSTYFKEVYLSYSDKESKMSALKLSKKVVYMKEVRYINKEDNEYLVYLNLIRDGKEIKSFNEYSYDNYLDYEISEEDVLTTKRFSDLINIELPKYEFKLPSYSVNSKELLYNLCNMGLNKRLEGKVSSNYSSRLNMELEIITNMGFTDYFLIVYDFILYSKKNNIVVGPGRGSATGSLVAYCLGITEIDPIKYNLIFERFLNKDRVTMPDIDTDIEYLNRYKVVNYLKEKYGLYKIANIITFGTLLPKQVIRDIGRIFNFNTNKIDLITKTINDEVSFSELKSNKEFMRVYNSDNEYYDLIKICNKLCGLKRHTSVHAAGVVISDEVLMNRVPLYMSGSDIVSGYSMEYLESIGLLKIDLLALKNLTIIDNIVKMVNYVY
;
A
#
# COMPACT_ATOMS: atom_id res chain seq x y z
N SER A 1 0.30 9.03 -3.48
CA SER A 1 -0.17 10.41 -3.21
C SER A 1 -0.09 10.82 -1.75
N LEU A 2 -0.36 9.93 -0.77
CA LEU A 2 -0.29 10.28 0.68
C LEU A 2 1.11 10.75 1.10
N GLU A 3 2.17 10.04 0.70
CA GLU A 3 3.55 10.45 0.94
C GLU A 3 3.82 11.87 0.42
N PHE A 4 3.42 12.13 -0.82
CA PHE A 4 3.55 13.45 -1.45
C PHE A 4 2.77 14.54 -0.69
N ILE A 5 1.51 14.28 -0.33
CA ILE A 5 0.68 15.22 0.45
C ILE A 5 1.34 15.52 1.80
N ASN A 6 1.86 14.50 2.48
CA ASN A 6 2.52 14.66 3.79
C ASN A 6 3.83 15.46 3.67
N LEU A 7 4.62 15.21 2.62
CA LEU A 7 5.83 15.97 2.33
C LEU A 7 5.52 17.44 2.00
N CYS A 8 4.49 17.68 1.19
CA CYS A 8 4.03 19.04 0.89
C CYS A 8 3.61 19.77 2.17
N LYS A 9 2.81 19.14 3.02
CA LYS A 9 2.38 19.73 4.31
C LYS A 9 3.57 20.05 5.21
N LYS A 10 4.54 19.14 5.32
CA LYS A 10 5.75 19.34 6.13
C LYS A 10 6.58 20.54 5.66
N ASN A 11 6.54 20.84 4.37
CA ASN A 11 7.30 21.93 3.75
C ASN A 11 6.44 23.17 3.45
N ASN A 12 5.21 23.28 3.96
CA ASN A 12 4.27 24.37 3.69
C ASN A 12 4.02 24.59 2.18
N ILE A 13 3.98 23.51 1.40
CA ILE A 13 3.69 23.53 -0.04
C ILE A 13 2.27 22.99 -0.25
N LYS A 14 1.50 23.65 -1.11
CA LYS A 14 0.16 23.21 -1.50
C LYS A 14 0.25 21.95 -2.39
N PRO A 15 -0.33 20.80 -2.00
CA PRO A 15 -0.35 19.62 -2.87
C PRO A 15 -1.40 19.78 -3.98
N ILE A 16 -1.00 19.53 -5.22
CA ILE A 16 -1.88 19.45 -6.38
C ILE A 16 -1.84 18.01 -6.89
N ILE A 17 -2.98 17.33 -6.86
CA ILE A 17 -3.08 15.92 -7.25
C ILE A 17 -3.86 15.80 -8.55
N GLY A 18 -3.19 15.30 -9.56
CA GLY A 18 -3.78 14.98 -10.87
C GLY A 18 -3.44 13.55 -11.29
N VAL A 19 -4.28 12.97 -12.12
CA VAL A 19 -4.10 11.62 -12.68
C VAL A 19 -4.36 11.66 -14.18
N PRO A 20 -3.42 11.17 -15.02
CA PRO A 20 -3.70 10.95 -16.44
C PRO A 20 -4.83 9.93 -16.61
N PHE A 21 -5.83 10.29 -17.41
CA PHE A 21 -7.01 9.46 -17.60
C PHE A 21 -7.50 9.53 -19.06
N LEU A 22 -7.95 8.41 -19.61
CA LEU A 22 -8.55 8.36 -20.92
C LEU A 22 -10.07 8.52 -20.78
N VAL A 23 -10.62 9.57 -21.41
CA VAL A 23 -12.07 9.86 -21.41
C VAL A 23 -12.52 10.01 -22.85
N GLN A 24 -13.41 9.15 -23.34
CA GLN A 24 -13.87 9.17 -24.73
C GLN A 24 -12.71 9.25 -25.75
N ASP A 25 -11.73 8.36 -25.57
CA ASP A 25 -10.50 8.29 -26.38
C ASP A 25 -9.65 9.58 -26.36
N VAL A 26 -9.92 10.50 -25.43
CA VAL A 26 -9.15 11.71 -25.22
C VAL A 26 -8.23 11.57 -24.02
N ASN A 27 -6.94 11.81 -24.23
CA ASN A 27 -5.98 11.89 -23.15
C ASN A 27 -6.25 13.13 -22.30
N THR A 28 -6.61 12.95 -21.05
CA THR A 28 -6.90 14.01 -20.10
C THR A 28 -6.01 13.88 -18.87
N ILE A 29 -5.89 14.98 -18.12
CA ILE A 29 -5.39 14.93 -16.74
C ILE A 29 -6.53 15.43 -15.85
N LEU A 30 -7.00 14.58 -14.95
CA LEU A 30 -8.05 14.93 -14.00
C LEU A 30 -7.43 15.39 -12.70
N TYR A 31 -7.70 16.63 -12.27
CA TYR A 31 -7.21 17.22 -11.03
C TYR A 31 -8.31 17.29 -9.99
N ALA A 32 -8.01 16.90 -8.77
CA ALA A 32 -8.90 17.06 -7.62
C ALA A 32 -8.90 18.51 -7.13
N LYS A 33 -10.07 19.14 -7.02
CA LYS A 33 -10.21 20.49 -6.45
C LYS A 33 -10.08 20.48 -4.93
N ASN A 34 -10.67 19.47 -4.30
CA ASN A 34 -10.75 19.34 -2.86
C ASN A 34 -10.76 17.85 -2.46
N TYR A 35 -11.05 17.56 -1.20
CA TYR A 35 -11.12 16.18 -0.70
C TYR A 35 -12.18 15.31 -1.41
N ILE A 36 -13.34 15.89 -1.80
CA ILE A 36 -14.36 15.15 -2.55
C ILE A 36 -13.83 14.77 -3.93
N GLY A 37 -13.20 15.71 -4.64
CA GLY A 37 -12.52 15.41 -5.90
C GLY A 37 -11.41 14.38 -5.74
N TYR A 38 -10.65 14.42 -4.65
CA TYR A 38 -9.64 13.41 -4.35
C TYR A 38 -10.23 12.00 -4.19
N LYS A 39 -11.36 11.87 -3.47
CA LYS A 39 -12.10 10.60 -3.38
C LYS A 39 -12.58 10.11 -4.75
N ASN A 40 -13.08 11.01 -5.58
CA ASN A 40 -13.50 10.69 -6.93
C ASN A 40 -12.33 10.20 -7.80
N LEU A 41 -11.15 10.81 -7.69
CA LEU A 41 -9.93 10.29 -8.34
C LEU A 41 -9.56 8.89 -7.85
N LEU A 42 -9.62 8.63 -6.54
CA LEU A 42 -9.35 7.29 -5.99
C LEU A 42 -10.32 6.24 -6.55
N ASN A 43 -11.61 6.58 -6.65
CA ASN A 43 -12.63 5.70 -7.24
C ASN A 43 -12.34 5.44 -8.73
N LEU A 44 -12.12 6.48 -9.54
CA LEU A 44 -11.83 6.32 -10.97
C LEU A 44 -10.55 5.49 -11.22
N VAL A 45 -9.49 5.75 -10.45
CA VAL A 45 -8.24 4.98 -10.52
C VAL A 45 -8.49 3.52 -10.15
N SER A 46 -9.26 3.27 -9.09
CA SER A 46 -9.60 1.90 -8.66
C SER A 46 -10.42 1.16 -9.71
N ILE A 47 -11.43 1.81 -10.30
CA ILE A 47 -12.24 1.25 -11.38
C ILE A 47 -11.35 0.88 -12.57
N ARG A 48 -10.53 1.83 -13.06
CA ARG A 48 -9.60 1.60 -14.18
C ARG A 48 -8.65 0.42 -13.94
N ASN A 49 -8.22 0.23 -12.68
CA ASN A 49 -7.28 -0.84 -12.34
C ASN A 49 -7.95 -2.19 -12.06
N THR A 50 -9.28 -2.22 -11.92
CA THR A 50 -10.03 -3.45 -11.59
C THR A 50 -10.96 -3.93 -12.71
N ARG A 51 -11.39 -3.03 -13.58
CA ARG A 51 -12.24 -3.30 -14.75
C ARG A 51 -12.20 -2.13 -15.73
N ASP A 52 -12.82 -2.30 -16.88
CA ASP A 52 -13.00 -1.22 -17.84
C ASP A 52 -13.88 -0.10 -17.26
N VAL A 53 -13.52 1.13 -17.60
CA VAL A 53 -14.24 2.34 -17.18
C VAL A 53 -15.38 2.63 -18.14
N THR A 54 -16.58 2.81 -17.61
CA THR A 54 -17.76 3.20 -18.38
C THR A 54 -18.01 4.70 -18.31
N ASN A 55 -18.85 5.23 -19.23
CA ASN A 55 -19.28 6.61 -19.17
C ASN A 55 -20.06 6.95 -17.90
N GLU A 56 -20.83 6.00 -17.38
CA GLU A 56 -21.56 6.15 -16.11
C GLU A 56 -20.60 6.32 -14.93
N ASP A 57 -19.47 5.60 -14.94
CA ASP A 57 -18.44 5.74 -13.91
C ASP A 57 -17.84 7.16 -13.93
N ILE A 58 -17.58 7.68 -15.13
CA ILE A 58 -17.03 9.04 -15.30
C ILE A 58 -18.04 10.07 -14.77
N VAL A 59 -19.30 9.99 -15.20
CA VAL A 59 -20.37 10.92 -14.76
C VAL A 59 -20.51 10.88 -13.23
N LYS A 60 -20.55 9.67 -12.66
CA LYS A 60 -20.71 9.45 -11.21
C LYS A 60 -19.57 10.05 -10.40
N HIS A 61 -18.35 10.03 -10.93
CA HIS A 61 -17.14 10.45 -10.22
C HIS A 61 -16.48 11.72 -10.81
N SER A 62 -17.16 12.48 -11.65
CA SER A 62 -16.66 13.74 -12.24
C SER A 62 -16.74 14.94 -11.30
N GLY A 63 -17.54 14.85 -10.23
CA GLY A 63 -17.75 15.95 -9.29
C GLY A 63 -16.45 16.41 -8.61
N GLU A 64 -16.29 17.73 -8.49
CA GLU A 64 -15.10 18.36 -7.87
C GLU A 64 -13.77 17.98 -8.55
N LEU A 65 -13.84 17.63 -9.86
CA LEU A 65 -12.69 17.42 -10.72
C LEU A 65 -12.56 18.55 -11.74
N ILE A 66 -11.32 18.91 -12.05
CA ILE A 66 -10.95 19.76 -13.20
C ILE A 66 -10.34 18.84 -14.26
N CYS A 67 -10.91 18.86 -15.45
CA CYS A 67 -10.38 18.14 -16.60
C CYS A 67 -9.44 19.07 -17.39
N VAL A 68 -8.19 18.64 -17.59
CA VAL A 68 -7.21 19.37 -18.40
C VAL A 68 -6.87 18.57 -19.64
N ILE A 69 -6.89 19.22 -20.81
CA ILE A 69 -6.66 18.60 -22.11
C ILE A 69 -5.69 19.42 -22.96
N SER A 70 -5.01 18.73 -23.89
CA SER A 70 -4.21 19.32 -24.96
C SER A 70 -4.84 19.16 -26.36
N SER A 71 -5.88 18.32 -26.49
CA SER A 71 -6.64 18.13 -27.74
C SER A 71 -7.85 19.05 -27.75
N TYR A 72 -7.71 20.22 -28.30
CA TYR A 72 -8.67 21.33 -28.17
C TYR A 72 -10.01 21.12 -28.88
N ASP A 73 -10.02 20.26 -29.91
CA ASP A 73 -11.22 19.87 -30.68
C ASP A 73 -12.23 19.05 -29.86
N LYS A 74 -11.85 18.58 -28.72
CA LYS A 74 -12.67 17.70 -27.85
C LYS A 74 -13.30 18.41 -26.65
N ILE A 75 -13.18 19.72 -26.55
CA ILE A 75 -13.67 20.50 -25.40
C ILE A 75 -15.17 20.31 -25.17
N ASP A 76 -15.97 20.28 -26.24
CA ASP A 76 -17.43 20.18 -26.14
C ASP A 76 -17.86 18.83 -25.57
N ILE A 77 -17.24 17.75 -26.04
CA ILE A 77 -17.52 16.39 -25.54
C ILE A 77 -17.20 16.30 -24.05
N LEU A 78 -16.02 16.79 -23.63
CA LEU A 78 -15.59 16.69 -22.25
C LEU A 78 -16.37 17.63 -21.31
N SER A 79 -16.91 18.73 -21.83
CA SER A 79 -17.78 19.63 -21.08
C SER A 79 -19.14 18.99 -20.73
N THR A 80 -19.51 17.87 -21.35
CA THR A 80 -20.69 17.10 -20.94
C THR A 80 -20.46 16.28 -19.67
N TYR A 81 -19.20 15.93 -19.38
CA TYR A 81 -18.82 15.16 -18.21
C TYR A 81 -18.31 16.02 -17.05
N PHE A 82 -17.57 17.10 -17.36
CA PHE A 82 -16.89 17.92 -16.36
C PHE A 82 -17.37 19.36 -16.41
N LYS A 83 -17.67 19.92 -15.24
CA LYS A 83 -18.07 21.35 -15.11
C LYS A 83 -16.92 22.30 -15.42
N GLU A 84 -15.69 21.86 -15.26
CA GLU A 84 -14.50 22.66 -15.49
C GLU A 84 -13.54 21.90 -16.41
N VAL A 85 -13.41 22.43 -17.64
CA VAL A 85 -12.45 21.94 -18.63
C VAL A 85 -11.46 23.07 -18.90
N TYR A 86 -10.16 22.76 -18.76
CA TYR A 86 -9.04 23.66 -19.02
C TYR A 86 -8.23 23.16 -20.21
N LEU A 87 -7.78 24.09 -21.05
CA LEU A 87 -6.86 23.79 -22.15
C LEU A 87 -5.42 24.01 -21.68
N SER A 88 -4.60 22.96 -21.76
CA SER A 88 -3.17 23.07 -21.47
C SER A 88 -2.39 23.52 -22.69
N TYR A 89 -1.32 24.29 -22.46
CA TYR A 89 -0.35 24.67 -23.44
C TYR A 89 1.07 24.60 -22.88
N SER A 90 2.06 24.40 -23.74
CA SER A 90 3.48 24.30 -23.36
C SER A 90 4.40 25.27 -24.08
N ASP A 91 3.87 25.95 -25.10
CA ASP A 91 4.59 26.89 -25.98
C ASP A 91 3.67 28.03 -26.49
N LYS A 92 4.24 28.99 -27.22
CA LYS A 92 3.51 30.15 -27.69
C LYS A 92 2.43 29.82 -28.73
N GLU A 93 2.64 28.82 -29.58
CA GLU A 93 1.70 28.46 -30.65
C GLU A 93 0.48 27.76 -30.04
N SER A 94 0.70 26.76 -29.17
CA SER A 94 -0.36 26.08 -28.42
C SER A 94 -1.13 27.06 -27.52
N LYS A 95 -0.46 28.06 -26.89
CA LYS A 95 -1.09 29.12 -26.12
C LYS A 95 -2.07 29.93 -26.95
N MET A 96 -1.63 30.39 -28.12
CA MET A 96 -2.50 31.20 -29.03
C MET A 96 -3.71 30.40 -29.51
N SER A 97 -3.52 29.11 -29.78
CA SER A 97 -4.59 28.20 -30.18
C SER A 97 -5.59 27.95 -29.05
N ALA A 98 -5.11 27.73 -27.84
CA ALA A 98 -5.95 27.52 -26.65
C ALA A 98 -6.80 28.79 -26.33
N LEU A 99 -6.18 29.97 -26.34
CA LEU A 99 -6.84 31.24 -26.03
C LEU A 99 -7.93 31.65 -27.03
N LYS A 100 -7.86 31.18 -28.29
CA LYS A 100 -8.93 31.37 -29.27
C LYS A 100 -10.21 30.64 -28.91
N LEU A 101 -10.09 29.50 -28.20
CA LEU A 101 -11.20 28.60 -27.89
C LEU A 101 -11.73 28.78 -26.46
N SER A 102 -10.87 29.12 -25.52
CA SER A 102 -11.26 29.24 -24.11
C SER A 102 -10.39 30.26 -23.37
N LYS A 103 -11.00 30.93 -22.37
CA LYS A 103 -10.26 31.69 -21.35
C LYS A 103 -9.70 30.84 -20.22
N LYS A 104 -10.17 29.60 -20.12
CA LYS A 104 -9.69 28.62 -19.12
C LYS A 104 -8.46 27.88 -19.67
N VAL A 105 -7.31 28.51 -19.57
CA VAL A 105 -6.03 27.97 -20.04
C VAL A 105 -5.05 27.83 -18.90
N VAL A 106 -4.13 26.87 -19.01
CA VAL A 106 -3.08 26.64 -18.03
C VAL A 106 -1.78 26.22 -18.71
N TYR A 107 -0.68 26.85 -18.31
CA TYR A 107 0.65 26.39 -18.73
C TYR A 107 0.98 25.06 -18.06
N MET A 108 1.37 24.07 -18.86
CA MET A 108 1.77 22.74 -18.37
C MET A 108 2.91 22.20 -19.21
N LYS A 109 4.01 21.87 -18.54
CA LYS A 109 5.13 21.13 -19.12
C LYS A 109 5.33 19.86 -18.29
N GLU A 110 5.44 18.71 -18.94
CA GLU A 110 5.76 17.47 -18.24
C GLU A 110 7.19 17.52 -17.74
N VAL A 111 7.39 17.28 -16.44
CA VAL A 111 8.70 17.19 -15.80
C VAL A 111 8.88 15.78 -15.27
N ARG A 112 9.92 15.09 -15.71
CA ARG A 112 10.25 13.71 -15.32
C ARG A 112 11.47 13.62 -14.39
N TYR A 113 12.35 14.62 -14.45
CA TYR A 113 13.56 14.73 -13.65
C TYR A 113 13.92 16.20 -13.39
N ILE A 114 14.76 16.44 -12.38
CA ILE A 114 15.04 17.81 -11.91
C ILE A 114 16.15 18.45 -12.77
N ASN A 115 17.32 17.82 -12.84
CA ASN A 115 18.46 18.36 -13.56
C ASN A 115 18.57 17.68 -14.93
N LYS A 116 19.06 18.41 -15.93
CA LYS A 116 19.21 17.89 -17.29
C LYS A 116 20.05 16.62 -17.36
N GLU A 117 21.04 16.52 -16.51
CA GLU A 117 21.96 15.39 -16.40
C GLU A 117 21.30 14.13 -15.84
N ASP A 118 20.19 14.27 -15.13
CA ASP A 118 19.46 13.12 -14.55
C ASP A 118 18.68 12.29 -15.60
N ASN A 119 18.62 12.75 -16.87
CA ASN A 119 18.00 12.01 -17.96
C ASN A 119 18.59 10.59 -18.12
N GLU A 120 19.90 10.45 -17.97
CA GLU A 120 20.57 9.15 -18.11
C GLU A 120 20.03 8.12 -17.09
N TYR A 121 19.74 8.51 -15.84
CA TYR A 121 19.22 7.61 -14.82
C TYR A 121 17.80 7.17 -15.13
N LEU A 122 16.97 8.06 -15.70
CA LEU A 122 15.63 7.70 -16.19
C LEU A 122 15.71 6.70 -17.34
N VAL A 123 16.65 6.89 -18.25
CA VAL A 123 16.91 5.93 -19.35
C VAL A 123 17.32 4.57 -18.78
N TYR A 124 18.26 4.52 -17.82
CA TYR A 124 18.68 3.25 -17.21
C TYR A 124 17.53 2.53 -16.52
N LEU A 125 16.63 3.26 -15.82
CA LEU A 125 15.43 2.66 -15.22
C LEU A 125 14.51 2.03 -16.28
N ASN A 126 14.31 2.70 -17.41
CA ASN A 126 13.50 2.16 -18.51
C ASN A 126 14.18 0.93 -19.16
N LEU A 127 15.50 0.96 -19.36
CA LEU A 127 16.26 -0.18 -19.87
C LEU A 127 16.20 -1.39 -18.90
N ILE A 128 16.26 -1.16 -17.59
CA ILE A 128 16.06 -2.20 -16.57
C ILE A 128 14.68 -2.80 -16.70
N ARG A 129 13.64 -1.96 -16.75
CA ARG A 129 12.23 -2.38 -16.85
C ARG A 129 11.99 -3.27 -18.06
N ASP A 130 12.50 -2.84 -19.22
CA ASP A 130 12.21 -3.48 -20.51
C ASP A 130 13.25 -4.56 -20.90
N GLY A 131 14.26 -4.79 -20.04
CA GLY A 131 15.29 -5.81 -20.26
C GLY A 131 16.24 -5.52 -21.41
N LYS A 132 16.36 -4.25 -21.82
CA LYS A 132 17.20 -3.81 -22.96
C LYS A 132 18.61 -3.44 -22.54
N GLU A 133 19.50 -3.32 -23.54
CA GLU A 133 20.90 -2.93 -23.38
C GLU A 133 21.12 -1.45 -23.72
N ILE A 134 22.31 -0.93 -23.40
CA ILE A 134 22.69 0.48 -23.58
C ILE A 134 22.57 0.97 -25.05
N LYS A 135 22.68 0.09 -26.03
CA LYS A 135 22.44 0.40 -27.46
C LYS A 135 21.05 1.00 -27.73
N SER A 136 20.07 0.72 -26.88
CA SER A 136 18.71 1.27 -26.96
C SER A 136 18.55 2.58 -26.16
N PHE A 137 19.62 3.25 -25.74
CA PHE A 137 19.58 4.46 -24.91
C PHE A 137 18.68 5.56 -25.51
N ASN A 138 18.84 5.83 -26.79
CA ASN A 138 18.11 6.92 -27.47
C ASN A 138 16.59 6.67 -27.58
N GLU A 139 16.13 5.44 -27.46
CA GLU A 139 14.69 5.12 -27.45
C GLU A 139 13.97 5.69 -26.22
N TYR A 140 14.71 5.95 -25.14
CA TYR A 140 14.19 6.36 -23.84
C TYR A 140 14.74 7.73 -23.37
N SER A 141 15.47 8.44 -24.22
CA SER A 141 15.97 9.77 -23.89
C SER A 141 14.85 10.80 -24.03
N TYR A 142 14.65 11.63 -23.01
CA TYR A 142 13.62 12.66 -22.94
C TYR A 142 14.26 14.01 -22.59
N ASP A 143 13.63 15.10 -23.01
CA ASP A 143 14.03 16.46 -22.65
C ASP A 143 12.95 17.09 -21.73
N ASN A 144 12.63 16.39 -20.65
CA ASN A 144 11.56 16.73 -19.70
C ASN A 144 12.12 17.07 -18.31
N TYR A 145 13.15 17.93 -18.25
CA TYR A 145 13.72 18.41 -16.99
C TYR A 145 12.97 19.64 -16.46
N LEU A 146 13.16 19.93 -15.17
CA LEU A 146 12.61 21.11 -14.54
C LEU A 146 13.32 22.36 -15.07
N ASP A 147 12.61 23.10 -15.93
CA ASP A 147 13.04 24.37 -16.50
C ASP A 147 12.45 25.50 -15.66
N TYR A 148 13.32 26.42 -15.22
CA TYR A 148 12.93 27.58 -14.45
C TYR A 148 12.69 28.83 -15.32
N GLU A 149 13.01 28.78 -16.61
CA GLU A 149 12.78 29.88 -17.57
C GLU A 149 11.33 29.88 -18.06
N ILE A 150 10.41 30.25 -17.15
CA ILE A 150 8.97 30.36 -17.43
C ILE A 150 8.59 31.85 -17.44
N SER A 151 7.78 32.29 -18.42
CA SER A 151 7.32 33.68 -18.47
C SER A 151 6.41 34.01 -17.27
N GLU A 152 6.43 35.28 -16.81
CA GLU A 152 5.55 35.70 -15.71
C GLU A 152 4.07 35.45 -16.02
N GLU A 153 3.66 35.60 -17.28
CA GLU A 153 2.29 35.33 -17.70
C GLU A 153 1.90 33.85 -17.55
N ASP A 154 2.82 32.94 -17.90
CA ASP A 154 2.59 31.51 -17.78
C ASP A 154 2.56 31.05 -16.29
N VAL A 155 3.42 31.65 -15.46
CA VAL A 155 3.35 31.50 -14.00
C VAL A 155 1.99 31.96 -13.46
N LEU A 156 1.45 33.09 -13.96
CA LEU A 156 0.13 33.59 -13.53
C LEU A 156 -1.01 32.63 -13.92
N THR A 157 -0.96 32.01 -15.11
CA THR A 157 -2.00 31.03 -15.50
C THR A 157 -1.97 29.79 -14.59
N THR A 158 -0.78 29.30 -14.30
CA THR A 158 -0.58 28.15 -13.38
C THR A 158 -1.01 28.49 -11.95
N LYS A 159 -0.70 29.71 -11.48
CA LYS A 159 -1.12 30.18 -10.16
C LYS A 159 -2.65 30.24 -10.06
N ARG A 160 -3.33 30.87 -11.03
CA ARG A 160 -4.81 30.92 -11.06
C ARG A 160 -5.42 29.52 -11.06
N PHE A 161 -4.84 28.58 -11.79
CA PHE A 161 -5.27 27.18 -11.76
C PHE A 161 -5.06 26.54 -10.38
N SER A 162 -3.89 26.76 -9.79
CA SER A 162 -3.59 26.23 -8.47
C SER A 162 -4.48 26.80 -7.36
N ASP A 163 -4.95 28.05 -7.50
CA ASP A 163 -5.82 28.72 -6.52
C ASP A 163 -7.22 28.07 -6.46
N LEU A 164 -7.63 27.34 -7.50
CA LEU A 164 -8.88 26.56 -7.52
C LEU A 164 -8.80 25.27 -6.68
N ILE A 165 -7.61 24.86 -6.30
CA ILE A 165 -7.34 23.57 -5.67
C ILE A 165 -6.99 23.78 -4.19
N ASN A 166 -7.69 23.06 -3.31
CA ASN A 166 -7.36 22.97 -1.90
C ASN A 166 -7.69 21.58 -1.37
N ILE A 167 -6.69 20.70 -1.30
CA ILE A 167 -6.85 19.32 -0.83
C ILE A 167 -6.42 19.23 0.63
N GLU A 168 -7.40 19.13 1.51
CA GLU A 168 -7.19 18.86 2.92
C GLU A 168 -7.74 17.49 3.27
N LEU A 169 -6.85 16.57 3.65
CA LEU A 169 -7.28 15.27 4.12
C LEU A 169 -7.88 15.40 5.53
N PRO A 170 -9.04 14.78 5.78
CA PRO A 170 -9.63 14.79 7.10
C PRO A 170 -8.74 14.05 8.10
N LYS A 171 -8.94 14.30 9.38
CA LYS A 171 -8.44 13.41 10.42
C LYS A 171 -9.30 12.15 10.36
N TYR A 172 -8.71 11.07 9.91
CA TYR A 172 -9.42 9.79 9.80
C TYR A 172 -9.62 9.21 11.20
N GLU A 173 -10.86 8.84 11.49
CA GLU A 173 -11.18 8.00 12.63
C GLU A 173 -11.06 6.54 12.22
N PHE A 174 -10.59 5.75 13.16
CA PHE A 174 -10.52 4.32 13.01
C PHE A 174 -11.91 3.71 13.11
N LYS A 175 -12.35 3.01 12.07
CA LYS A 175 -13.66 2.35 12.03
C LYS A 175 -13.54 0.94 11.47
N LEU A 176 -13.96 -0.01 12.28
CA LEU A 176 -14.15 -1.40 11.87
C LEU A 176 -15.58 -1.65 11.39
N PRO A 177 -15.77 -2.64 10.50
CA PRO A 177 -17.10 -3.18 10.29
C PRO A 177 -17.70 -3.63 11.63
N SER A 178 -18.93 -3.25 11.90
CA SER A 178 -19.64 -3.79 13.06
C SER A 178 -19.91 -5.28 12.83
N TYR A 179 -19.51 -6.11 13.77
CA TYR A 179 -19.74 -7.55 13.71
C TYR A 179 -21.18 -7.91 14.03
N SER A 180 -21.77 -7.23 15.03
CA SER A 180 -23.14 -7.46 15.50
C SER A 180 -23.75 -6.16 16.01
N VAL A 181 -25.08 -6.08 16.07
CA VAL A 181 -25.79 -4.96 16.70
C VAL A 181 -25.40 -4.81 18.18
N ASN A 182 -25.19 -5.95 18.88
CA ASN A 182 -24.79 -6.00 20.29
C ASN A 182 -23.42 -6.65 20.47
N SER A 183 -22.40 -6.16 19.74
CA SER A 183 -21.06 -6.73 19.76
C SER A 183 -20.44 -6.85 21.16
N LYS A 184 -20.68 -5.87 22.02
CA LYS A 184 -20.20 -5.89 23.41
C LYS A 184 -20.75 -7.07 24.20
N GLU A 185 -22.07 -7.24 24.22
CA GLU A 185 -22.73 -8.33 24.92
C GLU A 185 -22.32 -9.69 24.36
N LEU A 186 -22.22 -9.78 23.03
CA LEU A 186 -21.77 -11.00 22.36
C LEU A 186 -20.36 -11.39 22.78
N LEU A 187 -19.42 -10.42 22.82
CA LEU A 187 -18.04 -10.66 23.24
C LEU A 187 -17.99 -11.20 24.69
N TYR A 188 -18.72 -10.56 25.61
CA TYR A 188 -18.79 -11.00 27.01
C TYR A 188 -19.35 -12.43 27.13
N ASN A 189 -20.42 -12.74 26.43
CA ASN A 189 -21.03 -14.07 26.45
C ASN A 189 -20.10 -15.14 25.88
N LEU A 190 -19.47 -14.89 24.74
CA LEU A 190 -18.53 -15.81 24.12
C LEU A 190 -17.31 -16.06 25.03
N CYS A 191 -16.77 -15.02 25.67
CA CYS A 191 -15.64 -15.17 26.57
C CYS A 191 -15.98 -15.95 27.82
N ASN A 192 -17.15 -15.71 28.44
CA ASN A 192 -17.59 -16.48 29.62
C ASN A 192 -17.84 -17.96 29.28
N MET A 193 -18.50 -18.23 28.13
CA MET A 193 -18.67 -19.61 27.64
C MET A 193 -17.33 -20.28 27.37
N GLY A 194 -16.40 -19.57 26.71
CA GLY A 194 -15.06 -20.05 26.41
C GLY A 194 -14.24 -20.34 27.64
N LEU A 195 -14.26 -19.43 28.65
CA LEU A 195 -13.57 -19.63 29.92
C LEU A 195 -14.07 -20.88 30.64
N ASN A 196 -15.39 -21.05 30.76
CA ASN A 196 -16.00 -22.22 31.37
C ASN A 196 -15.60 -23.52 30.66
N LYS A 197 -15.58 -23.49 29.32
CA LYS A 197 -15.13 -24.66 28.52
C LYS A 197 -13.66 -25.00 28.74
N ARG A 198 -12.79 -23.97 28.75
CA ARG A 198 -11.33 -24.12 28.92
C ARG A 198 -10.94 -24.66 30.30
N LEU A 199 -11.69 -24.26 31.33
CA LEU A 199 -11.42 -24.63 32.70
C LEU A 199 -12.38 -25.72 33.25
N GLU A 200 -13.13 -26.40 32.39
CA GLU A 200 -14.06 -27.47 32.74
C GLU A 200 -15.03 -27.07 33.89
N GLY A 201 -15.48 -25.81 33.87
CA GLY A 201 -16.36 -25.26 34.89
C GLY A 201 -15.70 -24.84 36.20
N LYS A 202 -14.39 -25.05 36.37
CA LYS A 202 -13.63 -24.72 37.60
C LYS A 202 -12.99 -23.34 37.52
N VAL A 203 -13.82 -22.30 37.38
CA VAL A 203 -13.34 -20.91 37.19
C VAL A 203 -13.00 -20.31 38.58
N SER A 204 -11.73 -20.00 38.81
CA SER A 204 -11.31 -19.27 40.02
C SER A 204 -11.52 -17.77 39.91
N SER A 205 -11.55 -17.08 41.04
CA SER A 205 -11.71 -15.62 41.11
C SER A 205 -10.62 -14.88 40.34
N ASN A 206 -9.40 -15.40 40.28
CA ASN A 206 -8.28 -14.79 39.53
C ASN A 206 -8.59 -14.73 38.02
N TYR A 207 -9.11 -15.83 37.45
CA TYR A 207 -9.51 -15.83 36.04
C TYR A 207 -10.68 -14.88 35.76
N SER A 208 -11.71 -14.86 36.62
CA SER A 208 -12.85 -13.98 36.46
C SER A 208 -12.47 -12.50 36.54
N SER A 209 -11.64 -12.12 37.51
CA SER A 209 -11.16 -10.75 37.67
C SER A 209 -10.31 -10.30 36.48
N ARG A 210 -9.40 -11.16 36.00
CA ARG A 210 -8.56 -10.86 34.84
C ARG A 210 -9.41 -10.73 33.57
N LEU A 211 -10.38 -11.63 33.34
CA LEU A 211 -11.26 -11.57 32.19
C LEU A 211 -12.07 -10.28 32.15
N ASN A 212 -12.68 -9.88 33.29
CA ASN A 212 -13.45 -8.66 33.37
C ASN A 212 -12.60 -7.42 33.11
N MET A 213 -11.38 -7.36 33.64
CA MET A 213 -10.44 -6.27 33.42
C MET A 213 -10.06 -6.16 31.93
N GLU A 214 -9.73 -7.28 31.27
CA GLU A 214 -9.39 -7.25 29.82
C GLU A 214 -10.58 -6.86 28.96
N LEU A 215 -11.78 -7.39 29.23
CA LEU A 215 -13.01 -7.05 28.52
C LEU A 215 -13.35 -5.56 28.64
N GLU A 216 -13.18 -4.99 29.82
CA GLU A 216 -13.38 -3.55 30.05
C GLU A 216 -12.39 -2.72 29.22
N ILE A 217 -11.11 -3.06 29.23
CA ILE A 217 -10.07 -2.36 28.44
C ILE A 217 -10.37 -2.46 26.94
N ILE A 218 -10.60 -3.67 26.42
CA ILE A 218 -10.89 -3.90 25.01
C ILE A 218 -12.10 -3.11 24.54
N THR A 219 -13.17 -3.10 25.35
CA THR A 219 -14.43 -2.40 25.02
C THR A 219 -14.24 -0.89 25.05
N ASN A 220 -13.57 -0.35 26.09
CA ASN A 220 -13.34 1.09 26.22
C ASN A 220 -12.41 1.65 25.15
N MET A 221 -11.47 0.82 24.64
CA MET A 221 -10.60 1.18 23.53
C MET A 221 -11.26 1.01 22.16
N GLY A 222 -12.51 0.47 22.07
CA GLY A 222 -13.26 0.31 20.83
C GLY A 222 -12.85 -0.90 19.99
N PHE A 223 -12.15 -1.89 20.55
CA PHE A 223 -11.65 -3.05 19.82
C PHE A 223 -12.55 -4.29 19.90
N THR A 224 -13.79 -4.15 20.38
CA THR A 224 -14.77 -5.24 20.49
C THR A 224 -14.98 -5.97 19.16
N ASP A 225 -15.26 -5.23 18.10
CA ASP A 225 -15.50 -5.82 16.77
C ASP A 225 -14.23 -6.44 16.19
N TYR A 226 -13.05 -5.90 16.49
CA TYR A 226 -11.78 -6.50 16.08
C TYR A 226 -11.61 -7.93 16.60
N PHE A 227 -11.81 -8.13 17.89
CA PHE A 227 -11.73 -9.46 18.51
C PHE A 227 -12.79 -10.42 17.95
N LEU A 228 -14.01 -9.93 17.70
CA LEU A 228 -15.08 -10.74 17.11
C LEU A 228 -14.79 -11.11 15.65
N ILE A 229 -14.21 -10.21 14.85
CA ILE A 229 -13.79 -10.51 13.48
C ILE A 229 -12.68 -11.56 13.46
N VAL A 230 -11.68 -11.43 14.35
CA VAL A 230 -10.61 -12.41 14.46
C VAL A 230 -11.14 -13.77 14.93
N TYR A 231 -11.98 -13.79 15.96
CA TYR A 231 -12.67 -14.98 16.40
C TYR A 231 -13.42 -15.69 15.28
N ASP A 232 -14.15 -14.92 14.48
CA ASP A 232 -15.00 -15.42 13.41
C ASP A 232 -14.23 -16.16 12.31
N PHE A 233 -13.17 -15.56 11.78
CA PHE A 233 -12.41 -16.24 10.73
C PHE A 233 -11.58 -17.41 11.26
N ILE A 234 -11.16 -17.38 12.52
CA ILE A 234 -10.52 -18.53 13.17
C ILE A 234 -11.52 -19.66 13.35
N LEU A 235 -12.74 -19.35 13.80
CA LEU A 235 -13.84 -20.32 13.91
C LEU A 235 -14.19 -20.93 12.55
N TYR A 236 -14.28 -20.09 11.50
CA TYR A 236 -14.47 -20.54 10.12
C TYR A 236 -13.35 -21.50 9.70
N SER A 237 -12.10 -21.14 9.97
CA SER A 237 -10.94 -21.97 9.64
C SER A 237 -11.03 -23.34 10.32
N LYS A 238 -11.26 -23.37 11.64
CA LYS A 238 -11.40 -24.61 12.42
C LYS A 238 -12.57 -25.48 11.92
N LYS A 239 -13.72 -24.89 11.60
CA LYS A 239 -14.89 -25.62 11.07
C LYS A 239 -14.65 -26.21 9.67
N ASN A 240 -13.77 -25.61 8.88
CA ASN A 240 -13.43 -26.08 7.53
C ASN A 240 -12.13 -26.90 7.48
N ASN A 241 -11.64 -27.39 8.62
CA ASN A 241 -10.40 -28.17 8.74
C ASN A 241 -9.17 -27.46 8.19
N ILE A 242 -9.15 -26.12 8.28
CA ILE A 242 -7.98 -25.30 7.97
C ILE A 242 -7.18 -25.11 9.24
N VAL A 243 -5.93 -25.59 9.26
CA VAL A 243 -5.11 -25.55 10.47
C VAL A 243 -4.68 -24.12 10.77
N VAL A 244 -4.91 -23.73 12.02
CA VAL A 244 -4.51 -22.44 12.59
C VAL A 244 -3.48 -22.69 13.68
N GLY A 245 -2.45 -21.85 13.74
CA GLY A 245 -1.42 -21.93 14.78
C GLY A 245 -1.96 -21.64 16.19
N PRO A 246 -1.22 -22.01 17.23
CA PRO A 246 -1.66 -21.88 18.63
C PRO A 246 -1.66 -20.43 19.14
N GLY A 247 -1.30 -19.47 18.31
CA GLY A 247 -1.07 -18.07 18.66
C GLY A 247 0.39 -17.76 18.97
N ARG A 248 0.77 -16.54 18.73
CA ARG A 248 2.13 -16.02 18.95
C ARG A 248 2.12 -14.52 19.31
N GLY A 249 3.30 -14.00 19.60
CA GLY A 249 3.49 -12.57 19.89
C GLY A 249 2.78 -12.12 21.16
N SER A 250 2.39 -10.85 21.20
CA SER A 250 1.77 -10.22 22.37
C SER A 250 0.34 -10.71 22.66
N ALA A 251 -0.38 -11.14 21.63
CA ALA A 251 -1.78 -11.62 21.74
C ALA A 251 -1.91 -12.83 22.69
N THR A 252 -0.84 -13.64 22.88
CA THR A 252 -0.82 -14.76 23.82
C THR A 252 -0.96 -14.30 25.28
N GLY A 253 -0.72 -13.02 25.60
CA GLY A 253 -0.93 -12.43 26.91
C GLY A 253 -2.39 -12.11 27.23
N SER A 254 -3.32 -12.26 26.26
CA SER A 254 -4.74 -11.97 26.44
C SER A 254 -5.56 -13.20 26.82
N LEU A 255 -6.23 -13.12 27.96
CA LEU A 255 -7.21 -14.12 28.41
C LEU A 255 -8.47 -14.11 27.53
N VAL A 256 -8.88 -12.95 27.04
CA VAL A 256 -9.98 -12.82 26.06
C VAL A 256 -9.65 -13.59 24.78
N ALA A 257 -8.43 -13.45 24.23
CA ALA A 257 -7.99 -14.20 23.06
C ALA A 257 -7.98 -15.73 23.32
N TYR A 258 -7.56 -16.16 24.50
CA TYR A 258 -7.60 -17.56 24.92
C TYR A 258 -9.04 -18.09 25.04
N CYS A 259 -9.94 -17.36 25.68
CA CYS A 259 -11.35 -17.74 25.81
C CYS A 259 -12.04 -17.88 24.45
N LEU A 260 -11.76 -16.98 23.52
CA LEU A 260 -12.29 -17.01 22.16
C LEU A 260 -11.67 -18.11 21.26
N GLY A 261 -10.62 -18.79 21.73
CA GLY A 261 -9.89 -19.76 20.92
C GLY A 261 -9.07 -19.14 19.80
N ILE A 262 -8.74 -17.84 19.93
CA ILE A 262 -7.79 -17.14 19.07
C ILE A 262 -6.38 -17.64 19.38
N THR A 263 -6.07 -17.84 20.67
CA THR A 263 -4.83 -18.47 21.13
C THR A 263 -5.14 -19.75 21.90
N GLU A 264 -4.18 -20.67 21.94
CA GLU A 264 -4.27 -21.92 22.71
C GLU A 264 -3.37 -21.89 23.98
N ILE A 265 -2.82 -20.71 24.29
CA ILE A 265 -1.90 -20.50 25.42
C ILE A 265 -2.64 -19.82 26.56
N ASP A 266 -2.69 -20.45 27.73
CA ASP A 266 -3.30 -19.86 28.92
C ASP A 266 -2.37 -18.80 29.54
N PRO A 267 -2.74 -17.51 29.47
CA PRO A 267 -1.87 -16.42 29.93
C PRO A 267 -1.69 -16.39 31.44
N ILE A 268 -2.63 -16.90 32.20
CA ILE A 268 -2.53 -16.95 33.68
C ILE A 268 -1.58 -18.06 34.12
N LYS A 269 -1.71 -19.24 33.51
CA LYS A 269 -0.83 -20.39 33.79
C LYS A 269 0.64 -20.07 33.52
N TYR A 270 0.93 -19.28 32.50
CA TYR A 270 2.29 -18.92 32.10
C TYR A 270 2.71 -17.49 32.55
N ASN A 271 1.94 -16.85 33.43
CA ASN A 271 2.20 -15.50 33.94
C ASN A 271 2.46 -14.45 32.86
N LEU A 272 1.67 -14.48 31.76
CA LEU A 272 1.80 -13.55 30.66
C LEU A 272 1.06 -12.25 30.97
N ILE A 273 1.63 -11.12 30.51
CA ILE A 273 1.19 -9.77 30.86
C ILE A 273 0.35 -9.22 29.72
N PHE A 274 -0.92 -8.82 30.03
CA PHE A 274 -1.84 -8.26 29.03
C PHE A 274 -1.42 -6.87 28.52
N GLU A 275 -0.82 -6.07 29.38
CA GLU A 275 -0.39 -4.71 29.09
C GLU A 275 0.71 -4.63 28.00
N ARG A 276 1.37 -5.78 27.71
CA ARG A 276 2.27 -5.91 26.55
C ARG A 276 1.52 -6.00 25.23
N PHE A 277 0.26 -6.41 25.26
CA PHE A 277 -0.60 -6.54 24.10
C PHE A 277 -1.46 -5.27 23.91
N LEU A 278 -2.19 -4.85 24.97
CA LEU A 278 -2.98 -3.64 25.00
C LEU A 278 -2.71 -2.85 26.28
N ASN A 279 -2.41 -1.56 26.14
CA ASN A 279 -2.16 -0.67 27.25
C ASN A 279 -3.02 0.58 27.13
N LYS A 280 -3.75 0.96 28.21
CA LYS A 280 -4.61 2.16 28.27
C LYS A 280 -3.84 3.46 28.02
N ASP A 281 -2.59 3.51 28.49
CA ASP A 281 -1.76 4.71 28.44
C ASP A 281 -1.06 4.88 27.06
N ARG A 282 -1.08 3.85 26.24
CA ARG A 282 -0.49 3.84 24.90
C ARG A 282 -1.51 3.36 23.89
N VAL A 283 -2.17 4.29 23.21
CA VAL A 283 -3.14 3.98 22.16
C VAL A 283 -2.38 3.42 20.94
N THR A 284 -2.05 2.14 21.02
CA THR A 284 -1.55 1.37 19.87
C THR A 284 -2.62 0.38 19.44
N MET A 285 -2.69 0.15 18.14
CA MET A 285 -3.60 -0.84 17.58
C MET A 285 -3.22 -2.25 18.06
N PRO A 286 -4.20 -3.09 18.41
CA PRO A 286 -3.93 -4.50 18.68
C PRO A 286 -3.44 -5.17 17.40
N ASP A 287 -2.39 -5.98 17.52
CA ASP A 287 -1.86 -6.78 16.43
C ASP A 287 -1.97 -8.27 16.80
N ILE A 288 -2.99 -8.94 16.23
CA ILE A 288 -3.19 -10.38 16.41
C ILE A 288 -2.69 -11.09 15.16
N ASP A 289 -1.44 -11.52 15.24
CA ASP A 289 -0.84 -12.38 14.22
C ASP A 289 -1.53 -13.74 14.20
N THR A 290 -2.17 -14.10 13.09
CA THR A 290 -2.80 -15.41 12.93
C THR A 290 -2.04 -16.23 11.90
N ASP A 291 -1.44 -17.32 12.38
CA ASP A 291 -0.75 -18.28 11.53
C ASP A 291 -1.76 -19.26 10.94
N ILE A 292 -1.82 -19.33 9.60
CA ILE A 292 -2.73 -20.23 8.87
C ILE A 292 -1.88 -21.13 7.97
N GLU A 293 -2.30 -22.38 7.79
CA GLU A 293 -1.64 -23.27 6.86
C GLU A 293 -1.65 -22.70 5.43
N TYR A 294 -0.55 -22.92 4.69
CA TYR A 294 -0.26 -22.22 3.45
C TYR A 294 -1.29 -22.44 2.35
N LEU A 295 -1.74 -23.69 2.16
CA LEU A 295 -2.55 -24.10 1.01
C LEU A 295 -3.98 -23.53 1.02
N ASN A 296 -4.55 -23.29 2.20
CA ASN A 296 -5.94 -22.86 2.34
C ASN A 296 -6.13 -21.43 2.88
N ARG A 297 -5.04 -20.65 3.04
CA ARG A 297 -5.14 -19.23 3.44
C ARG A 297 -6.11 -18.45 2.56
N TYR A 298 -6.09 -18.68 1.25
CA TYR A 298 -6.97 -18.00 0.30
C TYR A 298 -8.46 -18.21 0.60
N LYS A 299 -8.86 -19.37 1.14
CA LYS A 299 -10.27 -19.64 1.53
C LYS A 299 -10.72 -18.74 2.65
N VAL A 300 -9.83 -18.46 3.62
CA VAL A 300 -10.11 -17.55 4.73
C VAL A 300 -10.27 -16.10 4.22
N VAL A 301 -9.39 -15.66 3.32
CA VAL A 301 -9.50 -14.33 2.70
C VAL A 301 -10.79 -14.21 1.88
N ASN A 302 -11.17 -15.25 1.11
CA ASN A 302 -12.42 -15.25 0.35
C ASN A 302 -13.64 -15.23 1.27
N TYR A 303 -13.64 -15.99 2.37
CA TYR A 303 -14.70 -15.92 3.39
C TYR A 303 -14.88 -14.50 3.93
N LEU A 304 -13.79 -13.80 4.23
CA LEU A 304 -13.87 -12.40 4.66
C LEU A 304 -14.48 -11.50 3.57
N LYS A 305 -14.06 -11.67 2.30
CA LYS A 305 -14.62 -10.94 1.15
C LYS A 305 -16.13 -11.20 0.97
N GLU A 306 -16.55 -12.44 1.13
CA GLU A 306 -17.99 -12.81 1.02
C GLU A 306 -18.80 -12.23 2.17
N LYS A 307 -18.28 -12.29 3.39
CA LYS A 307 -19.00 -11.83 4.59
C LYS A 307 -19.08 -10.32 4.70
N TYR A 308 -17.98 -9.60 4.46
CA TYR A 308 -17.91 -8.14 4.67
C TYR A 308 -18.05 -7.34 3.38
N GLY A 309 -17.89 -7.95 2.23
CA GLY A 309 -18.00 -7.33 0.91
C GLY A 309 -16.68 -7.28 0.15
N LEU A 310 -16.77 -7.57 -1.17
CA LEU A 310 -15.61 -7.72 -2.06
C LEU A 310 -14.66 -6.50 -2.04
N TYR A 311 -15.21 -5.29 -2.05
CA TYR A 311 -14.44 -4.04 -2.08
C TYR A 311 -14.19 -3.43 -0.70
N LYS A 312 -14.50 -4.17 0.37
CA LYS A 312 -14.19 -3.79 1.76
C LYS A 312 -12.97 -4.53 2.31
N ILE A 313 -12.47 -5.50 1.55
CA ILE A 313 -11.30 -6.33 1.87
C ILE A 313 -10.30 -6.23 0.73
N ALA A 314 -9.04 -5.99 1.06
CA ALA A 314 -7.95 -6.02 0.09
C ALA A 314 -6.67 -6.57 0.73
N ASN A 315 -5.85 -7.26 -0.06
CA ASN A 315 -4.48 -7.55 0.34
C ASN A 315 -3.66 -6.26 0.34
N ILE A 316 -2.62 -6.19 1.16
CA ILE A 316 -1.76 -5.01 1.24
C ILE A 316 -0.68 -5.10 0.16
N ILE A 317 -0.43 -3.98 -0.54
CA ILE A 317 0.67 -3.87 -1.49
C ILE A 317 2.01 -3.71 -0.77
N THR A 318 3.05 -4.26 -1.36
CA THR A 318 4.45 -3.95 -1.01
C THR A 318 5.18 -3.42 -2.23
N PHE A 319 6.10 -2.50 -2.01
CA PHE A 319 6.95 -1.94 -3.06
C PHE A 319 8.37 -2.48 -2.87
N GLY A 320 8.80 -3.32 -3.81
CA GLY A 320 10.21 -3.71 -3.87
C GLY A 320 11.06 -2.55 -4.37
N THR A 321 12.20 -2.32 -3.73
CA THR A 321 13.18 -1.31 -4.12
C THR A 321 14.39 -1.95 -4.80
N LEU A 322 15.13 -1.15 -5.54
CA LEU A 322 16.42 -1.55 -6.10
C LEU A 322 17.45 -1.67 -4.97
N LEU A 323 17.78 -2.90 -4.60
CA LEU A 323 18.83 -3.20 -3.61
C LEU A 323 20.23 -3.17 -4.26
N PRO A 324 21.31 -2.92 -3.51
CA PRO A 324 22.66 -2.79 -4.04
C PRO A 324 23.11 -3.92 -4.96
N LYS A 325 22.98 -5.17 -4.53
CA LYS A 325 23.34 -6.34 -5.37
C LYS A 325 22.55 -6.39 -6.67
N GLN A 326 21.24 -6.10 -6.58
CA GLN A 326 20.37 -6.21 -7.73
C GLN A 326 20.64 -5.11 -8.75
N VAL A 327 20.80 -3.85 -8.29
CA VAL A 327 21.08 -2.74 -9.21
C VAL A 327 22.43 -2.89 -9.89
N ILE A 328 23.45 -3.41 -9.20
CA ILE A 328 24.76 -3.70 -9.81
C ILE A 328 24.63 -4.74 -10.92
N ARG A 329 23.86 -5.80 -10.71
CA ARG A 329 23.60 -6.81 -11.75
C ARG A 329 22.80 -6.25 -12.92
N ASP A 330 21.75 -5.46 -12.64
CA ASP A 330 20.91 -4.88 -13.68
C ASP A 330 21.70 -3.87 -14.54
N ILE A 331 22.46 -2.99 -13.94
CA ILE A 331 23.32 -2.03 -14.65
C ILE A 331 24.48 -2.75 -15.37
N GLY A 332 25.10 -3.73 -14.71
CA GLY A 332 26.12 -4.58 -15.36
C GLY A 332 25.61 -5.25 -16.62
N ARG A 333 24.37 -5.73 -16.62
CA ARG A 333 23.72 -6.31 -17.81
C ARG A 333 23.49 -5.26 -18.90
N ILE A 334 23.00 -4.07 -18.56
CA ILE A 334 22.77 -2.98 -19.52
C ILE A 334 24.04 -2.63 -20.28
N PHE A 335 25.18 -2.55 -19.57
CA PHE A 335 26.47 -2.19 -20.14
C PHE A 335 27.30 -3.38 -20.64
N ASN A 336 26.75 -4.61 -20.62
CA ASN A 336 27.47 -5.84 -21.01
C ASN A 336 28.78 -6.03 -20.23
N PHE A 337 28.81 -5.70 -18.95
CA PHE A 337 29.96 -5.96 -18.09
C PHE A 337 30.27 -7.46 -18.00
N ASN A 338 31.56 -7.77 -17.83
CA ASN A 338 31.98 -9.13 -17.57
C ASN A 338 31.29 -9.70 -16.31
N THR A 339 30.58 -10.82 -16.47
CA THR A 339 29.80 -11.47 -15.40
C THR A 339 30.67 -11.82 -14.19
N ASN A 340 31.94 -12.26 -14.42
CA ASN A 340 32.87 -12.56 -13.32
C ASN A 340 33.21 -11.33 -12.49
N LYS A 341 33.35 -10.14 -13.09
CA LYS A 341 33.56 -8.88 -12.37
C LYS A 341 32.31 -8.50 -11.55
N ILE A 342 31.13 -8.65 -12.12
CA ILE A 342 29.86 -8.40 -11.41
C ILE A 342 29.69 -9.35 -10.22
N ASP A 343 29.97 -10.64 -10.40
CA ASP A 343 29.90 -11.62 -9.33
C ASP A 343 30.93 -11.35 -8.22
N LEU A 344 32.13 -10.94 -8.60
CA LEU A 344 33.18 -10.60 -7.63
C LEU A 344 32.76 -9.49 -6.69
N ILE A 345 32.24 -8.36 -7.24
CA ILE A 345 31.82 -7.23 -6.40
C ILE A 345 30.52 -7.54 -5.63
N THR A 346 29.55 -8.23 -6.23
CA THR A 346 28.29 -8.54 -5.55
C THR A 346 28.42 -9.56 -4.41
N LYS A 347 29.42 -10.44 -4.44
CA LYS A 347 29.73 -11.35 -3.33
C LYS A 347 30.20 -10.63 -2.06
N THR A 348 30.78 -9.44 -2.17
CA THR A 348 31.26 -8.65 -1.02
C THR A 348 30.14 -7.88 -0.32
N ILE A 349 28.91 -7.89 -0.86
CA ILE A 349 27.78 -7.12 -0.38
C ILE A 349 26.79 -8.02 0.37
N ASN A 350 26.33 -7.61 1.56
CA ASN A 350 25.22 -8.22 2.25
C ASN A 350 23.90 -7.57 1.77
N ASP A 351 22.81 -8.33 1.70
CA ASP A 351 21.54 -7.87 1.08
C ASP A 351 20.85 -6.72 1.83
N GLU A 352 21.18 -6.50 3.10
CA GLU A 352 20.52 -5.52 3.98
C GLU A 352 21.27 -4.18 4.10
N VAL A 353 22.39 -4.00 3.38
CA VAL A 353 23.29 -2.85 3.54
C VAL A 353 23.03 -1.79 2.49
N SER A 354 22.99 -0.51 2.89
CA SER A 354 22.92 0.63 1.96
C SER A 354 24.27 0.92 1.29
N PHE A 355 24.27 1.62 0.16
CA PHE A 355 25.54 2.03 -0.51
C PHE A 355 26.43 2.91 0.37
N SER A 356 25.88 3.69 1.27
CA SER A 356 26.65 4.51 2.22
C SER A 356 27.44 3.64 3.20
N GLU A 357 26.87 2.51 3.63
CA GLU A 357 27.52 1.56 4.53
C GLU A 357 28.54 0.68 3.84
N LEU A 358 28.38 0.42 2.53
CA LEU A 358 29.36 -0.34 1.74
C LEU A 358 30.76 0.31 1.73
N LYS A 359 30.85 1.62 1.86
CA LYS A 359 32.13 2.31 1.98
C LYS A 359 32.96 1.92 3.22
N SER A 360 32.29 1.38 4.24
CA SER A 360 32.94 0.85 5.45
C SER A 360 33.38 -0.60 5.32
N ASN A 361 32.91 -1.31 4.28
CA ASN A 361 33.24 -2.71 4.06
C ASN A 361 34.61 -2.81 3.35
N LYS A 362 35.59 -3.33 4.06
CA LYS A 362 36.99 -3.45 3.55
C LYS A 362 37.10 -4.34 2.32
N GLU A 363 36.33 -5.41 2.26
CA GLU A 363 36.36 -6.36 1.14
C GLU A 363 35.72 -5.72 -0.11
N PHE A 364 34.57 -5.05 0.05
CA PHE A 364 33.96 -4.27 -1.02
C PHE A 364 34.95 -3.21 -1.55
N MET A 365 35.51 -2.40 -0.68
CA MET A 365 36.48 -1.34 -1.09
C MET A 365 37.70 -1.89 -1.79
N ARG A 366 38.20 -3.08 -1.42
CA ARG A 366 39.31 -3.73 -2.11
C ARG A 366 38.94 -4.07 -3.56
N VAL A 367 37.77 -4.64 -3.79
CA VAL A 367 37.28 -4.97 -5.14
C VAL A 367 36.95 -3.69 -5.91
N TYR A 368 36.24 -2.75 -5.29
CA TYR A 368 35.90 -1.46 -5.89
C TYR A 368 37.15 -0.70 -6.42
N ASN A 369 38.25 -0.68 -5.67
CA ASN A 369 39.49 -0.01 -6.05
C ASN A 369 40.40 -0.82 -7.00
N SER A 370 40.03 -2.06 -7.34
CA SER A 370 40.84 -2.92 -8.21
C SER A 370 40.73 -2.61 -9.70
N ASP A 371 39.65 -1.91 -10.11
CA ASP A 371 39.40 -1.60 -11.51
C ASP A 371 38.55 -0.33 -11.66
N ASN A 372 38.95 0.57 -12.54
CA ASN A 372 38.30 1.84 -12.77
C ASN A 372 36.88 1.70 -13.29
N GLU A 373 36.55 0.60 -13.99
CA GLU A 373 35.19 0.32 -14.46
C GLU A 373 34.15 0.25 -13.33
N TYR A 374 34.57 -0.13 -12.12
CA TYR A 374 33.68 -0.15 -10.96
C TYR A 374 33.28 1.27 -10.48
N TYR A 375 34.09 2.30 -10.74
CA TYR A 375 33.76 3.67 -10.33
C TYR A 375 32.50 4.15 -11.01
N ASP A 376 32.40 4.04 -12.33
CA ASP A 376 31.23 4.47 -13.11
C ASP A 376 30.03 3.59 -12.83
N LEU A 377 30.21 2.28 -12.77
CA LEU A 377 29.17 1.33 -12.41
C LEU A 377 28.54 1.68 -11.05
N ILE A 378 29.35 1.85 -10.01
CA ILE A 378 28.86 2.10 -8.64
C ILE A 378 28.27 3.50 -8.50
N LYS A 379 28.80 4.50 -9.22
CA LYS A 379 28.22 5.85 -9.28
C LYS A 379 26.77 5.82 -9.76
N ILE A 380 26.50 5.12 -10.87
CA ILE A 380 25.15 4.94 -11.42
C ILE A 380 24.29 4.17 -10.42
N CYS A 381 24.78 3.04 -9.92
CA CYS A 381 24.04 2.19 -8.99
C CYS A 381 23.64 2.92 -7.69
N ASN A 382 24.51 3.76 -7.15
CA ASN A 382 24.21 4.54 -5.94
C ASN A 382 23.05 5.53 -6.15
N LYS A 383 22.92 6.11 -7.34
CA LYS A 383 21.79 7.02 -7.68
C LYS A 383 20.46 6.27 -7.84
N LEU A 384 20.51 5.04 -8.32
CA LEU A 384 19.31 4.22 -8.58
C LEU A 384 18.87 3.39 -7.38
N CYS A 385 19.78 3.12 -6.44
CA CYS A 385 19.50 2.33 -5.26
C CYS A 385 18.39 2.96 -4.40
N GLY A 386 17.48 2.14 -3.89
CA GLY A 386 16.34 2.58 -3.09
C GLY A 386 15.13 3.06 -3.91
N LEU A 387 15.26 3.28 -5.22
CA LEU A 387 14.11 3.59 -6.06
C LEU A 387 13.17 2.39 -6.17
N LYS A 388 11.86 2.65 -6.25
CA LYS A 388 10.82 1.62 -6.39
C LYS A 388 10.99 0.90 -7.74
N ARG A 389 10.97 -0.43 -7.73
CA ARG A 389 11.17 -1.27 -8.92
C ARG A 389 9.91 -1.98 -9.36
N HIS A 390 9.28 -2.71 -8.44
CA HIS A 390 8.08 -3.50 -8.70
C HIS A 390 7.15 -3.47 -7.50
N THR A 391 5.91 -3.84 -7.76
CA THR A 391 4.90 -4.06 -6.74
C THR A 391 4.71 -5.55 -6.51
N SER A 392 4.44 -5.93 -5.27
CA SER A 392 4.05 -7.28 -4.90
C SER A 392 2.96 -7.24 -3.83
N VAL A 393 2.43 -8.40 -3.49
CA VAL A 393 1.41 -8.53 -2.45
C VAL A 393 2.09 -8.90 -1.13
N HIS A 394 1.73 -8.22 -0.06
CA HIS A 394 2.22 -8.55 1.28
C HIS A 394 1.82 -9.98 1.66
N ALA A 395 2.76 -10.75 2.19
CA ALA A 395 2.56 -12.19 2.43
C ALA A 395 1.43 -12.49 3.43
N ALA A 396 1.19 -11.59 4.39
CA ALA A 396 0.24 -11.80 5.48
C ALA A 396 -0.88 -10.75 5.52
N GLY A 397 -0.58 -9.50 5.29
CA GLY A 397 -1.46 -8.37 5.58
C GLY A 397 -2.70 -8.30 4.69
N VAL A 398 -3.86 -8.18 5.33
CA VAL A 398 -5.15 -7.91 4.70
C VAL A 398 -5.75 -6.69 5.39
N VAL A 399 -6.26 -5.73 4.63
CA VAL A 399 -6.97 -4.57 5.16
C VAL A 399 -8.48 -4.81 5.11
N ILE A 400 -9.17 -4.39 6.18
CA ILE A 400 -10.64 -4.43 6.29
C ILE A 400 -11.19 -3.04 6.60
N SER A 401 -12.35 -2.72 6.04
CA SER A 401 -13.04 -1.43 6.21
C SER A 401 -14.54 -1.60 6.41
N ASP A 402 -15.15 -0.67 7.14
CA ASP A 402 -16.60 -0.54 7.28
C ASP A 402 -17.26 -0.03 5.99
N GLU A 403 -16.52 0.73 5.19
CA GLU A 403 -16.96 1.26 3.89
C GLU A 403 -16.17 0.68 2.72
N VAL A 404 -16.59 0.99 1.51
CA VAL A 404 -15.87 0.62 0.28
C VAL A 404 -14.48 1.27 0.28
N LEU A 405 -13.43 0.44 0.18
CA LEU A 405 -12.03 0.86 0.27
C LEU A 405 -11.66 1.93 -0.77
N MET A 406 -12.29 1.93 -1.95
CA MET A 406 -12.05 2.92 -3.02
C MET A 406 -12.25 4.37 -2.55
N ASN A 407 -13.00 4.60 -1.47
CA ASN A 407 -13.19 5.93 -0.88
C ASN A 407 -11.97 6.44 -0.11
N ARG A 408 -11.05 5.54 0.29
CA ARG A 408 -9.88 5.86 1.12
C ARG A 408 -8.55 5.52 0.46
N VAL A 409 -8.53 4.45 -0.35
CA VAL A 409 -7.31 3.91 -0.95
C VAL A 409 -7.58 3.48 -2.40
N PRO A 410 -6.68 3.76 -3.36
CA PRO A 410 -6.85 3.23 -4.71
C PRO A 410 -6.64 1.72 -4.67
N LEU A 411 -7.41 0.98 -5.47
CA LEU A 411 -7.33 -0.46 -5.57
C LEU A 411 -6.67 -0.88 -6.89
N TYR A 412 -6.03 -2.04 -6.87
CA TYR A 412 -5.39 -2.68 -8.02
C TYR A 412 -5.75 -4.15 -8.06
N MET A 413 -5.65 -4.75 -9.25
CA MET A 413 -5.67 -6.20 -9.39
C MET A 413 -4.25 -6.75 -9.43
N SER A 414 -4.00 -7.83 -8.69
CA SER A 414 -2.80 -8.65 -8.79
C SER A 414 -3.24 -10.10 -8.99
N GLY A 415 -3.22 -10.57 -10.25
CA GLY A 415 -3.92 -11.79 -10.62
C GLY A 415 -5.43 -11.65 -10.36
N SER A 416 -5.99 -12.55 -9.56
CA SER A 416 -7.39 -12.53 -9.13
C SER A 416 -7.65 -11.72 -7.85
N ASP A 417 -6.60 -11.20 -7.21
CA ASP A 417 -6.71 -10.55 -5.91
C ASP A 417 -6.80 -9.02 -6.00
N ILE A 418 -7.68 -8.44 -5.19
CA ILE A 418 -7.75 -7.00 -4.96
C ILE A 418 -6.65 -6.62 -3.97
N VAL A 419 -5.86 -5.61 -4.32
CA VAL A 419 -4.71 -5.12 -3.56
C VAL A 419 -4.87 -3.63 -3.30
N SER A 420 -4.56 -3.17 -2.09
CA SER A 420 -4.53 -1.74 -1.75
C SER A 420 -3.40 -1.03 -2.49
N GLY A 421 -3.60 0.20 -2.91
CA GLY A 421 -2.55 1.00 -3.58
C GLY A 421 -1.62 1.76 -2.63
N TYR A 422 -1.85 1.67 -1.32
CA TYR A 422 -0.96 2.22 -0.29
C TYR A 422 -0.31 1.10 0.51
N SER A 423 0.97 1.29 0.84
CA SER A 423 1.72 0.41 1.72
C SER A 423 1.22 0.49 3.17
N MET A 424 1.58 -0.50 3.96
CA MET A 424 1.10 -0.73 5.31
C MET A 424 1.21 0.52 6.21
N GLU A 425 2.32 1.24 6.13
CA GLU A 425 2.59 2.45 6.94
C GLU A 425 1.58 3.58 6.77
N TYR A 426 0.90 3.65 5.60
CA TYR A 426 -0.11 4.67 5.32
C TYR A 426 -1.53 4.24 5.66
N LEU A 427 -1.82 2.93 5.72
CA LEU A 427 -3.18 2.41 5.92
C LEU A 427 -3.73 2.79 7.30
N GLU A 428 -2.91 2.68 8.33
CA GLU A 428 -3.29 3.07 9.70
C GLU A 428 -3.56 4.56 9.79
N SER A 429 -2.76 5.40 9.12
CA SER A 429 -2.93 6.87 9.13
C SER A 429 -4.24 7.34 8.48
N ILE A 430 -4.86 6.50 7.66
CA ILE A 430 -6.17 6.74 7.03
C ILE A 430 -7.31 5.96 7.69
N GLY A 431 -7.11 5.45 8.91
CA GLY A 431 -8.13 4.80 9.73
C GLY A 431 -8.52 3.39 9.27
N LEU A 432 -7.64 2.68 8.58
CA LEU A 432 -7.85 1.31 8.15
C LEU A 432 -7.11 0.31 9.04
N LEU A 433 -7.76 -0.80 9.35
CA LEU A 433 -7.17 -1.88 10.14
C LEU A 433 -6.52 -2.94 9.24
N LYS A 434 -5.32 -3.31 9.63
CA LYS A 434 -4.63 -4.49 9.14
C LYS A 434 -5.01 -5.72 9.97
N ILE A 435 -5.22 -6.83 9.29
CA ILE A 435 -5.34 -8.18 9.88
C ILE A 435 -4.21 -9.01 9.29
N ASP A 436 -3.38 -9.61 10.15
CA ASP A 436 -2.27 -10.45 9.70
C ASP A 436 -2.68 -11.93 9.65
N LEU A 437 -2.85 -12.41 8.42
CA LEU A 437 -3.13 -13.82 8.09
C LEU A 437 -1.87 -14.43 7.48
N LEU A 438 -0.95 -14.89 8.31
CA LEU A 438 0.35 -15.39 7.84
C LEU A 438 0.23 -16.83 7.34
N ALA A 439 0.61 -17.05 6.09
CA ALA A 439 0.63 -18.39 5.48
C ALA A 439 1.91 -19.14 5.83
N LEU A 440 1.82 -20.16 6.67
CA LEU A 440 2.96 -20.95 7.12
C LEU A 440 3.01 -22.33 6.47
N LYS A 441 4.07 -22.58 5.68
CA LYS A 441 4.33 -23.91 5.09
C LYS A 441 4.56 -24.99 6.15
N ASN A 442 5.16 -24.62 7.28
CA ASN A 442 5.41 -25.57 8.38
C ASN A 442 4.11 -26.13 8.98
N LEU A 443 3.04 -25.32 9.09
CA LEU A 443 1.72 -25.81 9.52
C LEU A 443 1.15 -26.83 8.54
N THR A 444 1.28 -26.61 7.24
CA THR A 444 0.87 -27.56 6.20
C THR A 444 1.65 -28.88 6.31
N ILE A 445 2.97 -28.82 6.58
CA ILE A 445 3.80 -30.02 6.75
C ILE A 445 3.35 -30.80 7.98
N ILE A 446 3.15 -30.12 9.11
CA ILE A 446 2.69 -30.74 10.36
C ILE A 446 1.32 -31.41 10.17
N ASP A 447 0.37 -30.70 9.53
CA ASP A 447 -0.97 -31.25 9.25
C ASP A 447 -0.90 -32.51 8.38
N ASN A 448 -0.08 -32.50 7.34
CA ASN A 448 0.13 -33.67 6.49
C ASN A 448 0.74 -34.85 7.26
N ILE A 449 1.72 -34.59 8.12
CA ILE A 449 2.32 -35.66 8.97
C ILE A 449 1.25 -36.24 9.88
N VAL A 450 0.46 -35.43 10.58
CA VAL A 450 -0.61 -35.91 11.49
C VAL A 450 -1.64 -36.74 10.71
N LYS A 451 -2.04 -36.31 9.52
CA LYS A 451 -2.97 -37.04 8.63
C LYS A 451 -2.38 -38.39 8.22
N MET A 452 -1.09 -38.43 7.84
CA MET A 452 -0.40 -39.68 7.47
C MET A 452 -0.32 -40.64 8.65
N VAL A 453 0.04 -40.18 9.84
CA VAL A 453 0.09 -41.00 11.04
C VAL A 453 -1.28 -41.57 11.38
N ASN A 454 -2.33 -40.75 11.38
CA ASN A 454 -3.71 -41.18 11.64
C ASN A 454 -4.28 -42.11 10.56
N TYR A 455 -3.71 -42.14 9.33
CA TYR A 455 -4.09 -43.10 8.29
C TYR A 455 -3.44 -44.46 8.47
N VAL A 456 -2.26 -44.51 9.08
CA VAL A 456 -1.47 -45.74 9.25
C VAL A 456 -1.81 -46.45 10.55
N TYR A 457 -2.25 -45.72 11.56
CA TYR A 457 -2.61 -46.23 12.91
C TYR A 457 -4.09 -45.94 13.21
#